data_c803735aa9685a09eff2289795040736
#
_entry.id   c803735aa9685a09eff2289795040736
#
_cell.length_a   1.000
_cell.length_b   1.000
_cell.length_c   1.000
_cell.angle_alpha   90.00
_cell.angle_beta   90.00
_cell.angle_gamma   90.00
#
_symmetry.space_group_name_H-M   'P 1'
#
loop_
_entity.id
_entity.type
_entity.pdbx_description
1 polymer ?
#
loop_
_entity_poly.entity_id
_entity_poly.type
_entity_poly.pdbx_seq_one_letter_code
_entity_poly.pdbx_strand_id
1 'polypeptide(L)'
;MAMFLAATVLAGCADLWKEKSNNQWGEEYVWTISEMAMGVLNSAYSAMPGTPDHYGSNFLDAATDNAVTNVYTSDVYKLTSGNWSATSNPLSNWTSCYTQFQHINTFLEKGLTDKIVYDKENAEQDAAYKKRLYGEAHFLRAYYGFQLLQQYGGKTDDGQALGYPIAIQFITEDDAADFKAIKRNTYEECVLQILKDCDTAIENLPAAYTGADIVLGSGSIGLPTSLAAAALKSRVSLYAASPAYQTDKVTTITGMGEFNVIDEQAYAAGWERAAVIADEAINMNGFGTAFYGIQATDLADAGNTTPAEFLLRKFSNARNMENRHFPPYYLGKANTTPSQNLVDAFPMANGYPINDPASGYDPSNPYVGRDNRFYLNVYHHGATYGNTGLPVNVMAGGKDSYTYNANASVSGYYLAKFLSKNELMLDPMAATNSQHYYPLIRKAEVFLNFAEAANEAWGPKGKGAGCTYSAYDVIKMIREASGGIQDTGYLDKVAEEGKDAFRTLIQNERRLELAFENHRWYDLRRCLLPLDEPARGVKVSIENGVLTYDTSVVVAERKFDDIRYYYSPMPYDECIKNPGLINNKGWK
;
A
#
# COMPACT_ATOMS: atom_id res chain seq x y z
N MET A 1 -21.58 3.43 88.91
CA MET A 1 -22.05 2.48 87.94
C MET A 1 -21.54 2.98 86.62
N ALA A 2 -20.35 2.48 86.23
CA ALA A 2 -19.61 2.96 85.04
C ALA A 2 -19.76 1.93 83.92
N MET A 3 -20.16 2.40 82.82
CA MET A 3 -20.36 1.61 81.59
C MET A 3 -19.11 1.81 80.71
N PHE A 4 -18.26 0.80 80.64
CA PHE A 4 -17.12 0.76 79.76
C PHE A 4 -17.57 0.37 78.38
N LEU A 5 -17.41 1.28 77.42
CA LEU A 5 -17.60 1.00 75.96
C LEU A 5 -16.26 0.58 75.40
N ALA A 6 -16.11 -0.68 75.05
CA ALA A 6 -14.98 -1.18 74.28
C ALA A 6 -15.05 -0.76 72.83
N ALA A 7 -14.14 0.11 72.40
CA ALA A 7 -13.92 0.40 71.01
C ALA A 7 -13.04 -0.72 70.39
N THR A 8 -13.65 -1.65 69.69
CA THR A 8 -12.95 -2.60 68.85
C THR A 8 -12.47 -1.88 67.57
N VAL A 9 -11.17 -1.81 67.44
CA VAL A 9 -10.49 -1.34 66.24
C VAL A 9 -10.80 -2.32 65.09
N LEU A 10 -11.63 -1.88 64.17
CA LEU A 10 -11.80 -2.53 62.88
C LEU A 10 -10.61 -2.11 62.00
N ALA A 11 -9.47 -2.78 62.15
CA ALA A 11 -8.49 -2.87 61.09
C ALA A 11 -9.06 -3.84 60.02
N GLY A 12 -9.97 -3.33 59.25
CA GLY A 12 -10.61 -4.08 58.17
C GLY A 12 -9.64 -4.25 57.02
N CYS A 13 -9.42 -5.47 56.66
CA CYS A 13 -8.78 -5.92 55.44
C CYS A 13 -9.39 -5.24 54.21
N ALA A 14 -8.84 -4.12 53.79
CA ALA A 14 -9.24 -3.46 52.54
C ALA A 14 -8.86 -4.28 51.30
N ASP A 15 -8.05 -5.34 51.46
CA ASP A 15 -7.63 -6.22 50.36
C ASP A 15 -8.52 -7.46 50.16
N LEU A 16 -9.50 -7.72 51.03
CA LEU A 16 -10.39 -8.90 50.89
C LEU A 16 -11.55 -8.70 49.91
N TRP A 17 -11.74 -7.48 49.38
CA TRP A 17 -12.85 -7.15 48.45
C TRP A 17 -12.39 -6.73 47.07
N LYS A 18 -11.13 -6.88 46.71
CA LYS A 18 -10.72 -6.88 45.32
C LYS A 18 -11.05 -8.27 44.78
N GLU A 19 -12.24 -8.43 44.23
CA GLU A 19 -12.53 -9.55 43.33
C GLU A 19 -11.46 -9.58 42.25
N LYS A 20 -10.47 -10.47 42.41
CA LYS A 20 -9.62 -10.84 41.30
C LYS A 20 -10.57 -11.50 40.31
N SER A 21 -10.90 -10.80 39.23
CA SER A 21 -11.62 -11.38 38.09
C SER A 21 -10.86 -12.65 37.70
N ASN A 22 -11.39 -13.83 38.02
CA ASN A 22 -10.77 -15.13 37.76
C ASN A 22 -10.56 -15.44 36.27
N ASN A 23 -10.91 -14.50 35.38
CA ASN A 23 -10.80 -14.63 33.94
C ASN A 23 -9.84 -13.62 33.29
N GLN A 24 -9.12 -12.80 34.06
CA GLN A 24 -8.07 -11.94 33.52
C GLN A 24 -6.72 -12.35 34.10
N TRP A 25 -5.82 -12.76 33.20
CA TRP A 25 -4.42 -12.94 33.53
C TRP A 25 -3.84 -11.61 34.00
N GLY A 26 -3.19 -11.58 35.16
CA GLY A 26 -2.47 -10.40 35.63
C GLY A 26 -1.32 -10.08 34.65
N GLU A 27 -0.97 -8.80 34.51
CA GLU A 27 0.10 -8.34 33.61
C GLU A 27 1.41 -9.13 33.86
N GLU A 28 1.69 -9.50 35.09
CA GLU A 28 2.86 -10.30 35.49
C GLU A 28 2.95 -11.66 34.74
N TYR A 29 1.82 -12.29 34.44
CA TYR A 29 1.80 -13.57 33.73
C TYR A 29 2.11 -13.42 32.24
N VAL A 30 1.65 -12.32 31.61
CA VAL A 30 1.92 -12.04 30.19
C VAL A 30 3.42 -12.02 29.93
N TRP A 31 4.20 -11.46 30.86
CA TRP A 31 5.63 -11.25 30.71
C TRP A 31 6.49 -12.33 31.37
N THR A 32 5.92 -13.50 31.61
CA THR A 32 6.63 -14.72 32.06
C THR A 32 6.35 -15.92 31.16
N ILE A 33 5.39 -15.80 30.24
CA ILE A 33 4.97 -16.86 29.32
C ILE A 33 5.25 -16.42 27.89
N SER A 34 6.13 -17.14 27.17
CA SER A 34 6.59 -16.78 25.84
C SER A 34 5.46 -16.61 24.83
N GLU A 35 4.46 -17.51 24.86
CA GLU A 35 3.31 -17.47 23.96
C GLU A 35 2.44 -16.22 24.17
N MET A 36 2.29 -15.78 25.43
CA MET A 36 1.54 -14.56 25.75
C MET A 36 2.31 -13.32 25.34
N ALA A 37 3.62 -13.25 25.59
CA ALA A 37 4.47 -12.17 25.14
C ALA A 37 4.45 -12.06 23.60
N MET A 38 4.58 -13.17 22.89
CA MET A 38 4.42 -13.19 21.43
C MET A 38 3.02 -12.76 20.98
N GLY A 39 1.97 -13.08 21.76
CA GLY A 39 0.60 -12.64 21.50
C GLY A 39 0.47 -11.12 21.41
N VAL A 40 1.23 -10.37 22.23
CA VAL A 40 1.26 -8.89 22.18
C VAL A 40 1.83 -8.42 20.84
N LEU A 41 2.96 -8.99 20.38
CA LEU A 41 3.54 -8.63 19.10
C LEU A 41 2.66 -9.08 17.92
N ASN A 42 2.01 -10.26 18.02
CA ASN A 42 1.10 -10.78 17.01
C ASN A 42 -0.13 -9.90 16.79
N SER A 43 -0.53 -9.09 17.78
CA SER A 43 -1.59 -8.09 17.60
C SER A 43 -1.23 -7.10 16.50
N ALA A 44 0.04 -6.70 16.40
CA ALA A 44 0.52 -5.81 15.34
C ALA A 44 0.45 -6.48 13.94
N TYR A 45 0.76 -7.77 13.83
CA TYR A 45 0.58 -8.51 12.57
C TYR A 45 -0.88 -8.61 12.15
N SER A 46 -1.77 -8.81 13.12
CA SER A 46 -3.21 -8.97 12.87
C SER A 46 -3.86 -7.69 12.36
N ALA A 47 -3.32 -6.53 12.72
CA ALA A 47 -3.82 -5.22 12.29
C ALA A 47 -3.36 -4.84 10.86
N MET A 48 -2.40 -5.58 10.26
CA MET A 48 -2.00 -5.35 8.87
C MET A 48 -3.11 -5.77 7.91
N PRO A 49 -3.33 -5.05 6.79
CA PRO A 49 -4.36 -5.40 5.81
C PRO A 49 -4.21 -6.82 5.27
N GLY A 50 -5.28 -7.61 5.31
CA GLY A 50 -5.29 -9.00 4.84
C GLY A 50 -5.54 -9.16 3.34
N THR A 51 -6.18 -8.17 2.71
CA THR A 51 -6.52 -8.15 1.28
C THR A 51 -6.35 -6.74 0.70
N PRO A 52 -6.12 -6.61 -0.62
CA PRO A 52 -5.91 -5.30 -1.25
C PRO A 52 -7.17 -4.43 -1.30
N ASP A 53 -8.35 -5.04 -1.20
CA ASP A 53 -9.68 -4.39 -1.28
C ASP A 53 -10.28 -4.02 0.09
N HIS A 54 -9.43 -3.76 1.09
CA HIS A 54 -9.84 -3.47 2.47
C HIS A 54 -10.49 -2.07 2.66
N TYR A 55 -10.56 -1.26 1.63
CA TYR A 55 -11.18 0.08 1.67
C TYR A 55 -12.70 0.01 1.44
N GLY A 56 -13.43 -0.49 2.41
CA GLY A 56 -14.89 -0.68 2.28
C GLY A 56 -15.27 -1.67 1.19
N SER A 57 -14.53 -2.78 1.07
CA SER A 57 -14.69 -3.80 0.01
C SER A 57 -14.41 -3.28 -1.40
N ASN A 58 -13.51 -2.31 -1.51
CA ASN A 58 -12.99 -1.74 -2.75
C ASN A 58 -11.47 -1.64 -2.71
N PHE A 59 -10.84 -1.59 -3.87
CA PHE A 59 -9.46 -1.13 -4.03
C PHE A 59 -9.40 0.39 -3.93
N LEU A 60 -8.33 0.92 -3.36
CA LEU A 60 -8.13 2.37 -3.28
C LEU A 60 -7.97 3.02 -4.67
N ASP A 61 -7.58 2.23 -5.67
CA ASP A 61 -7.53 2.63 -7.08
C ASP A 61 -8.88 3.19 -7.58
N ALA A 62 -10.00 2.77 -7.00
CA ALA A 62 -11.33 3.30 -7.35
C ALA A 62 -11.54 4.77 -6.92
N ALA A 63 -10.63 5.33 -6.13
CA ALA A 63 -10.56 6.77 -5.83
C ALA A 63 -9.56 7.54 -6.70
N THR A 64 -9.03 6.91 -7.76
CA THR A 64 -8.03 7.48 -8.67
C THR A 64 -8.51 7.44 -10.12
N ASP A 65 -7.64 7.80 -11.04
CA ASP A 65 -7.84 7.66 -12.47
C ASP A 65 -7.79 6.19 -12.97
N ASN A 66 -7.45 5.21 -12.09
CA ASN A 66 -7.35 3.79 -12.47
C ASN A 66 -8.70 3.06 -12.48
N ALA A 67 -9.64 3.44 -11.65
CA ALA A 67 -10.87 2.67 -11.50
C ALA A 67 -12.03 3.50 -10.94
N VAL A 68 -13.22 2.90 -10.93
CA VAL A 68 -14.42 3.44 -10.29
C VAL A 68 -15.04 2.39 -9.37
N THR A 69 -15.85 2.85 -8.42
CA THR A 69 -16.66 1.97 -7.57
C THR A 69 -18.13 1.98 -7.99
N ASN A 70 -18.77 0.81 -7.98
CA ASN A 70 -20.23 0.69 -8.11
C ASN A 70 -20.94 0.86 -6.76
N VAL A 71 -20.21 1.01 -5.65
CA VAL A 71 -20.77 1.10 -4.30
C VAL A 71 -20.78 2.55 -3.84
N TYR A 72 -21.83 3.28 -4.15
CA TYR A 72 -21.97 4.72 -3.87
C TYR A 72 -22.07 5.09 -2.39
N THR A 73 -22.13 4.10 -1.50
CA THR A 73 -22.09 4.29 -0.03
C THR A 73 -20.72 3.96 0.57
N SER A 74 -19.76 3.51 -0.26
CA SER A 74 -18.45 3.09 0.21
C SER A 74 -17.57 4.27 0.64
N ASP A 75 -16.59 3.97 1.46
CA ASP A 75 -15.58 4.94 1.90
C ASP A 75 -14.78 5.51 0.72
N VAL A 76 -14.49 4.69 -0.29
CA VAL A 76 -13.83 5.11 -1.53
C VAL A 76 -14.67 6.13 -2.30
N TYR A 77 -16.00 5.94 -2.36
CA TYR A 77 -16.90 6.90 -3.00
C TYR A 77 -16.95 8.24 -2.24
N LYS A 78 -16.91 8.22 -0.90
CA LYS A 78 -16.83 9.45 -0.09
C LYS A 78 -15.61 10.29 -0.43
N LEU A 79 -14.45 9.66 -0.68
CA LEU A 79 -13.23 10.35 -1.08
C LEU A 79 -13.43 11.15 -2.37
N THR A 80 -14.10 10.57 -3.37
CA THR A 80 -14.23 11.15 -4.73
C THR A 80 -15.43 12.07 -4.92
N SER A 81 -16.41 12.02 -4.00
CA SER A 81 -17.69 12.74 -4.11
C SER A 81 -17.71 14.09 -3.39
N GLY A 82 -16.60 14.53 -2.80
CA GLY A 82 -16.51 15.77 -2.01
C GLY A 82 -17.01 15.63 -0.57
N ASN A 83 -17.23 14.40 -0.09
CA ASN A 83 -17.68 14.12 1.28
C ASN A 83 -16.52 13.81 2.24
N TRP A 84 -15.28 14.01 1.81
CA TRP A 84 -14.09 13.85 2.64
C TRP A 84 -13.85 15.11 3.48
N SER A 85 -13.78 14.94 4.79
CA SER A 85 -13.56 16.03 5.76
C SER A 85 -12.73 15.54 6.95
N ALA A 86 -12.27 16.47 7.81
CA ALA A 86 -11.53 16.11 9.03
C ALA A 86 -12.36 15.25 10.01
N THR A 87 -13.68 15.48 10.05
CA THR A 87 -14.60 14.68 10.89
C THR A 87 -15.06 13.38 10.22
N SER A 88 -14.85 13.24 8.92
CA SER A 88 -15.22 12.05 8.13
C SER A 88 -14.10 11.70 7.16
N ASN A 89 -13.00 11.15 7.71
CA ASN A 89 -11.85 10.69 6.93
C ASN A 89 -11.94 9.16 6.75
N PRO A 90 -12.31 8.68 5.55
CA PRO A 90 -12.45 7.23 5.28
C PRO A 90 -11.15 6.45 5.38
N LEU A 91 -10.00 7.12 5.30
CA LEU A 91 -8.67 6.51 5.36
C LEU A 91 -8.03 6.62 6.75
N SER A 92 -8.80 7.01 7.77
CA SER A 92 -8.26 7.20 9.12
C SER A 92 -7.72 5.90 9.70
N ASN A 93 -6.44 5.89 10.05
CA ASN A 93 -5.74 4.77 10.70
C ASN A 93 -5.01 5.20 11.97
N TRP A 94 -5.21 6.43 12.46
CA TRP A 94 -4.50 7.02 13.58
C TRP A 94 -4.52 6.14 14.83
N THR A 95 -5.72 5.88 15.35
CA THR A 95 -5.91 5.08 16.56
C THR A 95 -5.33 3.68 16.39
N SER A 96 -5.54 3.04 15.23
CA SER A 96 -4.98 1.72 14.96
C SER A 96 -3.45 1.74 15.04
N CYS A 97 -2.78 2.68 14.38
CA CYS A 97 -1.32 2.75 14.37
C CYS A 97 -0.74 3.02 15.76
N TYR A 98 -1.31 3.95 16.53
CA TYR A 98 -0.84 4.23 17.90
C TYR A 98 -1.11 3.07 18.85
N THR A 99 -2.21 2.33 18.68
CA THR A 99 -2.43 1.08 19.42
C THR A 99 -1.33 0.07 19.14
N GLN A 100 -0.91 -0.05 17.87
CA GLN A 100 0.19 -0.96 17.54
C GLN A 100 1.53 -0.46 18.07
N PHE A 101 1.80 0.84 18.06
CA PHE A 101 2.98 1.39 18.73
C PHE A 101 3.03 1.02 20.22
N GLN A 102 1.89 1.11 20.91
CA GLN A 102 1.81 0.72 22.31
C GLN A 102 2.15 -0.76 22.51
N HIS A 103 1.57 -1.66 21.70
CA HIS A 103 1.88 -3.10 21.75
C HIS A 103 3.35 -3.38 21.46
N ILE A 104 3.90 -2.77 20.41
CA ILE A 104 5.28 -2.98 19.99
C ILE A 104 6.26 -2.44 21.02
N ASN A 105 6.05 -1.22 21.54
CA ASN A 105 6.92 -0.61 22.53
C ASN A 105 6.87 -1.39 23.85
N THR A 106 5.67 -1.84 24.29
CA THR A 106 5.53 -2.70 25.45
C THR A 106 6.27 -4.03 25.27
N PHE A 107 6.20 -4.62 24.08
CA PHE A 107 6.93 -5.85 23.78
C PHE A 107 8.45 -5.61 23.79
N LEU A 108 8.94 -4.53 23.20
CA LEU A 108 10.37 -4.19 23.22
C LEU A 108 10.90 -3.98 24.64
N GLU A 109 10.10 -3.39 25.53
CA GLU A 109 10.49 -3.16 26.93
C GLU A 109 10.42 -4.42 27.77
N LYS A 110 9.35 -5.23 27.65
CA LYS A 110 9.03 -6.31 28.58
C LYS A 110 9.20 -7.71 27.97
N GLY A 111 9.03 -7.86 26.65
CA GLY A 111 8.97 -9.15 25.96
C GLY A 111 10.32 -9.82 25.71
N LEU A 112 11.42 -9.08 25.80
CA LEU A 112 12.77 -9.55 25.45
C LEU A 112 13.70 -9.68 26.68
N THR A 113 13.14 -9.58 27.88
CA THR A 113 13.89 -9.70 29.13
C THR A 113 14.30 -11.15 29.42
N ASP A 114 15.24 -11.34 30.36
CA ASP A 114 15.69 -12.67 30.79
C ASP A 114 14.60 -13.47 31.53
N LYS A 115 13.50 -12.81 31.94
CA LYS A 115 12.36 -13.48 32.58
C LYS A 115 11.56 -14.35 31.59
N ILE A 116 11.67 -14.06 30.29
CA ILE A 116 10.95 -14.80 29.25
C ILE A 116 11.95 -15.69 28.51
N VAL A 117 11.66 -16.96 28.46
CA VAL A 117 12.45 -17.96 27.74
C VAL A 117 11.58 -18.53 26.61
N TYR A 118 11.98 -18.29 25.37
CA TYR A 118 11.30 -18.77 24.16
C TYR A 118 11.67 -20.21 23.80
N ASP A 119 12.89 -20.63 24.13
CA ASP A 119 13.33 -22.03 24.04
C ASP A 119 14.02 -22.45 25.34
N LYS A 120 13.37 -23.37 26.08
CA LYS A 120 13.86 -23.85 27.39
C LYS A 120 14.94 -24.91 27.28
N GLU A 121 15.06 -25.53 26.10
CA GLU A 121 15.97 -26.66 25.89
C GLU A 121 17.28 -26.22 25.25
N ASN A 122 17.27 -25.10 24.52
CA ASN A 122 18.42 -24.62 23.77
C ASN A 122 18.60 -23.11 23.93
N ALA A 123 19.60 -22.70 24.70
CA ALA A 123 19.90 -21.29 24.96
C ALA A 123 20.34 -20.52 23.69
N GLU A 124 20.96 -21.19 22.70
CA GLU A 124 21.35 -20.56 21.44
C GLU A 124 20.09 -20.27 20.59
N GLN A 125 19.13 -21.20 20.57
CA GLN A 125 17.84 -20.97 19.93
C GLN A 125 17.04 -19.88 20.63
N ASP A 126 17.02 -19.83 21.96
CA ASP A 126 16.38 -18.76 22.72
C ASP A 126 16.94 -17.38 22.34
N ALA A 127 18.26 -17.27 22.26
CA ALA A 127 18.92 -16.03 21.82
C ALA A 127 18.57 -15.67 20.37
N ALA A 128 18.51 -16.65 19.47
CA ALA A 128 18.12 -16.44 18.09
C ALA A 128 16.64 -16.01 17.96
N TYR A 129 15.75 -16.57 18.79
CA TYR A 129 14.36 -16.14 18.90
C TYR A 129 14.26 -14.66 19.33
N LYS A 130 14.93 -14.29 20.41
CA LYS A 130 14.92 -12.91 20.93
C LYS A 130 15.46 -11.93 19.91
N LYS A 131 16.57 -12.28 19.23
CA LYS A 131 17.15 -11.47 18.16
C LYS A 131 16.15 -11.24 17.02
N ARG A 132 15.49 -12.30 16.56
CA ARG A 132 14.50 -12.21 15.49
C ARG A 132 13.30 -11.38 15.92
N LEU A 133 12.72 -11.63 17.08
CA LEU A 133 11.56 -10.89 17.61
C LEU A 133 11.88 -9.41 17.83
N TYR A 134 13.12 -9.07 18.22
CA TYR A 134 13.61 -7.71 18.27
C TYR A 134 13.58 -7.04 16.88
N GLY A 135 14.10 -7.74 15.87
CA GLY A 135 14.05 -7.27 14.47
C GLY A 135 12.62 -7.12 13.95
N GLU A 136 11.72 -8.08 14.25
CA GLU A 136 10.31 -8.01 13.86
C GLU A 136 9.59 -6.82 14.51
N ALA A 137 9.82 -6.57 15.79
CA ALA A 137 9.22 -5.44 16.51
C ALA A 137 9.64 -4.09 15.89
N HIS A 138 10.93 -3.93 15.56
CA HIS A 138 11.42 -2.74 14.86
C HIS A 138 10.85 -2.62 13.45
N PHE A 139 10.76 -3.72 12.69
CA PHE A 139 10.11 -3.70 11.38
C PHE A 139 8.64 -3.24 11.48
N LEU A 140 7.89 -3.78 12.42
CA LEU A 140 6.48 -3.43 12.62
C LEU A 140 6.33 -1.96 13.05
N ARG A 141 7.24 -1.45 13.90
CA ARG A 141 7.23 -0.03 14.27
C ARG A 141 7.54 0.86 13.07
N ALA A 142 8.50 0.50 12.23
CA ALA A 142 8.79 1.18 10.97
C ALA A 142 7.56 1.15 10.02
N TYR A 143 6.91 0.00 9.90
CA TYR A 143 5.73 -0.17 9.07
C TYR A 143 4.59 0.75 9.50
N TYR A 144 4.22 0.75 10.80
CA TYR A 144 3.14 1.62 11.31
C TYR A 144 3.54 3.10 11.33
N GLY A 145 4.82 3.39 11.55
CA GLY A 145 5.37 4.74 11.39
C GLY A 145 5.19 5.26 9.98
N PHE A 146 5.49 4.41 8.98
CA PHE A 146 5.26 4.77 7.59
C PHE A 146 3.76 4.91 7.26
N GLN A 147 2.89 4.04 7.80
CA GLN A 147 1.43 4.19 7.62
C GLN A 147 0.92 5.55 8.14
N LEU A 148 1.40 6.00 9.30
CA LEU A 148 1.08 7.34 9.83
C LEU A 148 1.67 8.45 8.95
N LEU A 149 2.93 8.32 8.54
CA LEU A 149 3.61 9.31 7.72
C LEU A 149 2.96 9.44 6.34
N GLN A 150 2.60 8.33 5.72
CA GLN A 150 1.93 8.28 4.43
C GLN A 150 0.53 8.89 4.49
N GLN A 151 -0.19 8.68 5.60
CA GLN A 151 -1.56 9.14 5.74
C GLN A 151 -1.64 10.59 6.24
N TYR A 152 -0.84 10.98 7.22
CA TYR A 152 -0.96 12.28 7.90
C TYR A 152 0.20 13.22 7.63
N GLY A 153 1.29 12.73 7.05
CA GLY A 153 2.39 13.58 6.62
C GLY A 153 1.93 14.60 5.58
N GLY A 154 2.38 15.84 5.71
CA GLY A 154 1.99 16.88 4.76
C GLY A 154 2.51 18.26 5.16
N LYS A 155 2.25 19.23 4.30
CA LYS A 155 2.59 20.62 4.56
C LYS A 155 1.50 21.31 5.33
N THR A 156 1.89 22.21 6.21
CA THR A 156 1.02 23.15 6.90
C THR A 156 0.75 24.38 6.01
N ASP A 157 -0.12 25.29 6.46
CA ASP A 157 -0.42 26.51 5.70
C ASP A 157 0.80 27.43 5.53
N ASP A 158 1.78 27.36 6.43
CA ASP A 158 3.04 28.10 6.36
C ASP A 158 4.17 27.37 5.59
N GLY A 159 3.86 26.20 5.01
CA GLY A 159 4.76 25.43 4.15
C GLY A 159 5.71 24.50 4.87
N GLN A 160 5.60 24.30 6.20
CA GLN A 160 6.41 23.33 6.92
C GLN A 160 5.92 21.91 6.62
N ALA A 161 6.85 21.01 6.28
CA ALA A 161 6.56 19.58 6.15
C ALA A 161 6.57 18.91 7.52
N LEU A 162 5.41 18.49 7.99
CA LEU A 162 5.22 17.80 9.28
C LEU A 162 4.79 16.34 9.07
N GLY A 163 5.24 15.48 9.96
CA GLY A 163 4.81 14.08 10.06
C GLY A 163 3.76 13.86 11.14
N TYR A 164 4.07 13.02 12.09
CA TYR A 164 3.23 12.62 13.22
C TYR A 164 4.02 12.72 14.53
N PRO A 165 3.40 12.74 15.71
CA PRO A 165 4.11 12.62 16.98
C PRO A 165 4.80 11.25 17.10
N ILE A 166 6.13 11.26 17.17
CA ILE A 166 6.93 10.02 17.29
C ILE A 166 6.71 9.42 18.69
N ALA A 167 6.32 8.14 18.74
CA ALA A 167 6.13 7.38 19.96
C ALA A 167 6.97 6.10 19.92
N ILE A 168 8.13 6.12 20.59
CA ILE A 168 9.12 5.02 20.60
C ILE A 168 9.29 4.37 21.99
N GLN A 169 8.48 4.78 22.95
CA GLN A 169 8.50 4.26 24.31
C GLN A 169 7.10 3.83 24.72
N PHE A 170 7.02 2.94 25.68
CA PHE A 170 5.79 2.68 26.38
C PHE A 170 5.33 3.95 27.13
N ILE A 171 4.10 4.37 26.94
CA ILE A 171 3.52 5.56 27.55
C ILE A 171 2.65 5.11 28.71
N THR A 172 3.00 5.54 29.93
CA THR A 172 2.21 5.29 31.14
C THR A 172 1.07 6.29 31.28
N GLU A 173 0.13 6.03 32.20
CA GLU A 173 -0.95 6.99 32.51
C GLU A 173 -0.39 8.33 33.03
N ASP A 174 0.72 8.29 33.78
CA ASP A 174 1.38 9.50 34.30
C ASP A 174 2.02 10.33 33.17
N ASP A 175 2.61 9.67 32.16
CA ASP A 175 3.18 10.33 30.98
C ASP A 175 2.09 10.99 30.13
N ALA A 176 0.86 10.48 30.18
CA ALA A 176 -0.29 11.03 29.46
C ALA A 176 -0.77 12.39 30.04
N ALA A 177 -0.33 12.79 31.23
CA ALA A 177 -0.69 14.07 31.83
C ALA A 177 -0.21 15.28 30.98
N ASP A 178 0.92 15.15 30.28
CA ASP A 178 1.48 16.17 29.38
C ASP A 178 1.03 16.06 27.93
N PHE A 179 -0.02 15.27 27.64
CA PHE A 179 -0.53 15.03 26.29
C PHE A 179 -0.79 16.32 25.48
N LYS A 180 -1.20 17.40 26.13
CA LYS A 180 -1.44 18.70 25.47
C LYS A 180 -0.17 19.39 24.96
N ALA A 181 1.01 18.96 25.41
CA ALA A 181 2.29 19.48 24.95
C ALA A 181 2.85 18.72 23.73
N ILE A 182 2.24 17.59 23.36
CA ILE A 182 2.69 16.77 22.25
C ILE A 182 2.43 17.53 20.93
N LYS A 183 3.47 17.63 20.10
CA LYS A 183 3.41 18.25 18.77
C LYS A 183 3.75 17.22 17.70
N ARG A 184 3.36 17.53 16.48
CA ARG A 184 3.86 16.78 15.33
C ARG A 184 5.36 17.00 15.18
N ASN A 185 6.09 15.95 14.95
CA ASN A 185 7.48 16.03 14.52
C ASN A 185 7.55 16.50 13.06
N THR A 186 8.70 17.00 12.65
CA THR A 186 8.95 17.29 11.24
C THR A 186 8.85 16.01 10.41
N TYR A 187 8.56 16.16 9.12
CA TYR A 187 8.52 15.03 8.20
C TYR A 187 9.86 14.29 8.20
N GLU A 188 10.99 15.02 8.17
CA GLU A 188 12.35 14.46 8.20
C GLU A 188 12.65 13.70 9.50
N GLU A 189 12.26 14.21 10.67
CA GLU A 189 12.43 13.48 11.95
C GLU A 189 11.68 12.15 11.93
N CYS A 190 10.46 12.12 11.40
CA CYS A 190 9.69 10.89 11.24
C CYS A 190 10.38 9.91 10.27
N VAL A 191 10.87 10.41 9.14
CA VAL A 191 11.65 9.61 8.17
C VAL A 191 12.87 8.99 8.86
N LEU A 192 13.68 9.79 9.53
CA LEU A 192 14.90 9.30 10.19
C LEU A 192 14.60 8.24 11.25
N GLN A 193 13.52 8.41 12.02
CA GLN A 193 13.11 7.37 12.99
C GLN A 193 12.68 6.07 12.31
N ILE A 194 11.92 6.16 11.21
CA ILE A 194 11.49 4.98 10.45
C ILE A 194 12.70 4.27 9.82
N LEU A 195 13.64 5.03 9.23
CA LEU A 195 14.85 4.45 8.64
C LEU A 195 15.70 3.75 9.71
N LYS A 196 15.84 4.34 10.90
CA LYS A 196 16.54 3.72 12.04
C LYS A 196 15.90 2.39 12.45
N ASP A 197 14.59 2.33 12.50
CA ASP A 197 13.88 1.08 12.80
C ASP A 197 14.06 0.04 11.68
N CYS A 198 14.07 0.47 10.41
CA CYS A 198 14.40 -0.40 9.28
C CYS A 198 15.83 -0.96 9.38
N ASP A 199 16.82 -0.12 9.71
CA ASP A 199 18.22 -0.55 9.86
C ASP A 199 18.36 -1.57 10.99
N THR A 200 17.72 -1.33 12.13
CA THR A 200 17.67 -2.31 13.22
C THR A 200 17.03 -3.63 12.79
N ALA A 201 15.96 -3.58 12.00
CA ALA A 201 15.32 -4.78 11.45
C ALA A 201 16.24 -5.52 10.45
N ILE A 202 16.94 -4.80 9.58
CA ILE A 202 17.89 -5.38 8.61
C ILE A 202 19.01 -6.16 9.32
N GLU A 203 19.55 -5.62 10.41
CA GLU A 203 20.63 -6.25 11.19
C GLU A 203 20.19 -7.50 11.95
N ASN A 204 18.93 -7.60 12.31
CA ASN A 204 18.43 -8.64 13.21
C ASN A 204 17.54 -9.71 12.55
N LEU A 205 17.07 -9.47 11.34
CA LEU A 205 16.24 -10.41 10.58
C LEU A 205 17.05 -11.21 9.56
N PRO A 206 16.66 -12.46 9.25
CA PRO A 206 17.25 -13.21 8.16
C PRO A 206 16.82 -12.64 6.80
N ALA A 207 17.62 -12.87 5.77
CA ALA A 207 17.28 -12.47 4.39
C ALA A 207 16.09 -13.29 3.82
N ALA A 208 15.95 -14.53 4.25
CA ALA A 208 14.84 -15.41 3.87
C ALA A 208 14.57 -16.41 4.98
N TYR A 209 13.34 -16.89 5.06
CA TYR A 209 12.97 -18.04 5.88
C TYR A 209 12.94 -19.29 5.01
N THR A 210 13.61 -20.33 5.48
CA THR A 210 13.69 -21.62 4.82
C THR A 210 13.20 -22.73 5.76
N GLY A 211 12.95 -23.91 5.26
CA GLY A 211 12.61 -25.06 6.10
C GLY A 211 13.73 -25.47 7.07
N ALA A 212 14.95 -24.96 6.88
CA ALA A 212 16.11 -25.17 7.75
C ALA A 212 16.30 -24.05 8.80
N ASP A 213 15.39 -23.07 8.86
CA ASP A 213 15.41 -22.03 9.89
C ASP A 213 15.30 -22.68 11.27
N ILE A 214 16.30 -22.41 12.14
CA ILE A 214 16.41 -23.04 13.45
C ILE A 214 15.32 -22.59 14.44
N VAL A 215 14.69 -21.43 14.16
CA VAL A 215 13.72 -20.85 15.07
C VAL A 215 12.30 -21.30 14.77
N LEU A 216 11.82 -21.14 13.55
CA LEU A 216 10.44 -21.44 13.18
C LEU A 216 10.30 -22.33 11.93
N GLY A 217 11.40 -22.63 11.25
CA GLY A 217 11.36 -23.38 10.01
C GLY A 217 10.43 -22.74 8.97
N SER A 218 9.67 -23.58 8.27
CA SER A 218 8.72 -23.11 7.24
C SER A 218 7.54 -22.29 7.79
N GLY A 219 7.27 -22.36 9.10
CA GLY A 219 6.25 -21.55 9.77
C GLY A 219 6.54 -20.04 9.75
N SER A 220 7.79 -19.67 9.50
CA SER A 220 8.23 -18.26 9.40
C SER A 220 7.93 -17.62 8.04
N ILE A 221 7.51 -18.40 7.04
CA ILE A 221 7.24 -17.88 5.70
C ILE A 221 6.08 -16.86 5.74
N GLY A 222 6.37 -15.65 5.29
CA GLY A 222 5.43 -14.51 5.31
C GLY A 222 5.65 -13.53 6.46
N LEU A 223 6.54 -13.83 7.42
CA LEU A 223 7.07 -12.86 8.37
C LEU A 223 8.06 -11.90 7.66
N PRO A 224 8.31 -10.71 8.23
CA PRO A 224 9.25 -9.78 7.64
C PRO A 224 10.68 -10.33 7.67
N THR A 225 11.40 -10.04 6.60
CA THR A 225 12.82 -10.38 6.41
C THR A 225 13.66 -9.12 6.37
N SER A 226 14.99 -9.23 6.42
CA SER A 226 15.87 -8.08 6.20
C SER A 226 15.66 -7.46 4.82
N LEU A 227 15.31 -8.27 3.81
CA LEU A 227 14.97 -7.77 2.46
C LEU A 227 13.66 -6.96 2.47
N ALA A 228 12.65 -7.39 3.22
CA ALA A 228 11.42 -6.64 3.39
C ALA A 228 11.66 -5.29 4.11
N ALA A 229 12.55 -5.28 5.10
CA ALA A 229 12.94 -4.07 5.82
C ALA A 229 13.71 -3.08 4.92
N ALA A 230 14.64 -3.58 4.10
CA ALA A 230 15.35 -2.76 3.11
C ALA A 230 14.42 -2.19 2.04
N ALA A 231 13.45 -2.98 1.60
CA ALA A 231 12.44 -2.52 0.66
C ALA A 231 11.51 -1.44 1.25
N LEU A 232 11.11 -1.57 2.52
CA LEU A 232 10.38 -0.53 3.24
C LEU A 232 11.23 0.74 3.38
N LYS A 233 12.53 0.61 3.71
CA LYS A 233 13.49 1.71 3.77
C LYS A 233 13.56 2.47 2.43
N SER A 234 13.59 1.76 1.31
CA SER A 234 13.54 2.33 -0.05
C SER A 234 12.23 3.11 -0.30
N ARG A 235 11.08 2.54 0.06
CA ARG A 235 9.77 3.21 -0.06
C ARG A 235 9.72 4.52 0.73
N VAL A 236 10.14 4.49 1.99
CA VAL A 236 10.18 5.68 2.86
C VAL A 236 11.07 6.77 2.28
N SER A 237 12.24 6.40 1.77
CA SER A 237 13.20 7.34 1.17
C SER A 237 12.67 7.98 -0.11
N LEU A 238 11.93 7.21 -0.94
CA LEU A 238 11.24 7.75 -2.12
C LEU A 238 10.20 8.82 -1.73
N TYR A 239 9.39 8.53 -0.71
CA TYR A 239 8.41 9.49 -0.22
C TYR A 239 9.08 10.74 0.35
N ALA A 240 10.17 10.59 1.10
CA ALA A 240 10.93 11.71 1.63
C ALA A 240 11.50 12.63 0.55
N ALA A 241 11.89 12.09 -0.61
CA ALA A 241 12.37 12.85 -1.75
C ALA A 241 11.23 13.48 -2.57
N SER A 242 9.98 13.00 -2.42
CA SER A 242 8.85 13.41 -3.27
C SER A 242 8.44 14.86 -3.05
N PRO A 243 7.96 15.58 -4.11
CA PRO A 243 7.70 17.03 -4.05
C PRO A 243 6.68 17.46 -3.01
N ALA A 244 5.65 16.63 -2.74
CA ALA A 244 4.61 16.99 -1.79
C ALA A 244 5.13 17.19 -0.35
N TYR A 245 6.27 16.63 0.00
CA TYR A 245 6.80 16.61 1.36
C TYR A 245 8.04 17.48 1.55
N GLN A 246 8.41 18.27 0.54
CA GLN A 246 9.49 19.24 0.66
C GLN A 246 9.03 20.48 1.44
N THR A 247 9.92 21.04 2.25
CA THR A 247 9.67 22.30 2.95
C THR A 247 9.80 23.46 1.95
N ASP A 248 8.72 23.85 1.34
CA ASP A 248 8.62 24.94 0.39
C ASP A 248 7.24 25.63 0.47
N LYS A 249 7.06 26.73 -0.29
CA LYS A 249 5.79 27.44 -0.38
C LYS A 249 5.03 26.99 -1.63
N VAL A 250 4.53 25.76 -1.64
CA VAL A 250 3.62 25.32 -2.71
C VAL A 250 2.33 26.11 -2.62
N THR A 251 2.19 27.11 -3.45
CA THR A 251 1.02 28.00 -3.50
C THR A 251 0.02 27.58 -4.56
N THR A 252 0.51 26.91 -5.62
CA THR A 252 -0.30 26.40 -6.72
C THR A 252 0.19 25.02 -7.11
N ILE A 253 -0.73 24.12 -7.40
CA ILE A 253 -0.44 22.82 -7.98
C ILE A 253 -1.00 22.85 -9.39
N THR A 254 -0.11 23.05 -10.36
CA THR A 254 -0.45 23.16 -11.77
C THR A 254 0.16 22.01 -12.56
N GLY A 255 -0.24 20.78 -12.21
CA GLY A 255 0.27 19.61 -12.92
C GLY A 255 1.54 19.04 -12.31
N MET A 256 2.23 18.25 -13.09
CA MET A 256 3.28 17.35 -12.68
C MET A 256 4.56 18.09 -12.25
N GLY A 257 4.86 18.05 -10.96
CA GLY A 257 6.16 18.50 -10.44
C GLY A 257 6.38 20.01 -10.40
N GLU A 258 5.37 20.83 -10.70
CA GLU A 258 5.46 22.26 -10.53
C GLU A 258 5.29 22.63 -9.05
N PHE A 259 6.38 22.89 -8.40
CA PHE A 259 6.45 23.40 -7.04
C PHE A 259 7.65 24.34 -6.90
N ASN A 260 7.54 25.30 -6.00
CA ASN A 260 8.63 26.21 -5.72
C ASN A 260 9.61 25.54 -4.75
N VAL A 261 10.68 24.97 -5.27
CA VAL A 261 11.78 24.44 -4.46
C VAL A 261 12.57 25.60 -3.88
N ILE A 262 12.69 25.66 -2.56
CA ILE A 262 13.47 26.69 -1.87
C ILE A 262 14.97 26.41 -1.98
N ASP A 263 15.35 25.14 -1.92
CA ASP A 263 16.73 24.65 -1.98
C ASP A 263 16.81 23.51 -2.98
N GLU A 264 17.18 23.84 -4.22
CA GLU A 264 17.33 22.86 -5.30
C GLU A 264 18.43 21.84 -5.01
N GLN A 265 19.50 22.23 -4.30
CA GLN A 265 20.60 21.33 -3.97
C GLN A 265 20.16 20.29 -2.93
N ALA A 266 19.44 20.71 -1.89
CA ALA A 266 18.90 19.80 -0.88
C ALA A 266 17.86 18.83 -1.49
N TYR A 267 17.05 19.33 -2.41
CA TYR A 267 16.08 18.52 -3.14
C TYR A 267 16.74 17.45 -4.01
N ALA A 268 17.75 17.85 -4.80
CA ALA A 268 18.53 16.91 -5.62
C ALA A 268 19.25 15.85 -4.76
N ALA A 269 19.85 16.25 -3.62
CA ALA A 269 20.49 15.33 -2.69
C ALA A 269 19.48 14.35 -2.05
N GLY A 270 18.24 14.76 -1.85
CA GLY A 270 17.16 13.89 -1.39
C GLY A 270 16.88 12.73 -2.37
N TRP A 271 16.80 13.02 -3.66
CA TRP A 271 16.63 12.02 -4.70
C TRP A 271 17.84 11.10 -4.84
N GLU A 272 19.06 11.66 -4.79
CA GLU A 272 20.28 10.85 -4.81
C GLU A 272 20.32 9.85 -3.64
N ARG A 273 20.01 10.31 -2.42
CA ARG A 273 19.91 9.45 -1.23
C ARG A 273 18.87 8.35 -1.43
N ALA A 274 17.68 8.66 -1.97
CA ALA A 274 16.64 7.68 -2.23
C ALA A 274 17.07 6.63 -3.27
N ALA A 275 17.79 7.05 -4.32
CA ALA A 275 18.33 6.13 -5.34
C ALA A 275 19.38 5.19 -4.75
N VAL A 276 20.32 5.71 -3.95
CA VAL A 276 21.37 4.90 -3.29
C VAL A 276 20.74 3.87 -2.34
N ILE A 277 19.78 4.26 -1.50
CA ILE A 277 19.08 3.35 -0.58
C ILE A 277 18.33 2.25 -1.35
N ALA A 278 17.71 2.58 -2.49
CA ALA A 278 17.04 1.57 -3.31
C ALA A 278 18.04 0.62 -3.98
N ASP A 279 19.18 1.13 -4.46
CA ASP A 279 20.27 0.32 -5.03
C ASP A 279 20.88 -0.61 -3.96
N GLU A 280 21.11 -0.12 -2.74
CA GLU A 280 21.56 -0.94 -1.61
C GLU A 280 20.59 -2.11 -1.36
N ALA A 281 19.27 -1.86 -1.36
CA ALA A 281 18.27 -2.90 -1.18
C ALA A 281 18.31 -3.94 -2.31
N ILE A 282 18.43 -3.51 -3.58
CA ILE A 282 18.52 -4.39 -4.76
C ILE A 282 19.76 -5.27 -4.69
N ASN A 283 20.89 -4.75 -4.18
CA ASN A 283 22.17 -5.44 -4.11
C ASN A 283 22.34 -6.28 -2.83
N MET A 284 21.36 -6.31 -1.92
CA MET A 284 21.42 -7.17 -0.74
C MET A 284 21.48 -8.65 -1.13
N ASN A 285 22.29 -9.41 -0.36
CA ASN A 285 22.36 -10.85 -0.54
C ASN A 285 20.97 -11.50 -0.36
N GLY A 286 20.57 -12.30 -1.34
CA GLY A 286 19.26 -12.96 -1.36
C GLY A 286 18.15 -12.16 -2.04
N PHE A 287 18.33 -10.87 -2.33
CA PHE A 287 17.33 -10.10 -3.10
C PHE A 287 17.18 -10.67 -4.51
N GLY A 288 18.30 -10.96 -5.15
CA GLY A 288 18.36 -11.49 -6.52
C GLY A 288 18.05 -10.42 -7.57
N THR A 289 18.84 -10.41 -8.61
CA THR A 289 18.69 -9.45 -9.73
C THR A 289 17.70 -9.91 -10.79
N ALA A 290 17.27 -11.19 -10.74
CA ALA A 290 16.24 -11.68 -11.63
C ALA A 290 14.88 -11.11 -11.21
N PHE A 291 14.37 -10.25 -12.05
CA PHE A 291 13.02 -9.73 -11.98
C PHE A 291 12.16 -10.49 -13.01
N TYR A 292 11.01 -10.98 -12.59
CA TYR A 292 10.01 -11.53 -13.50
C TYR A 292 8.66 -10.84 -13.22
N GLY A 293 7.85 -10.61 -14.24
CA GLY A 293 6.52 -10.05 -14.05
C GLY A 293 5.60 -11.03 -13.30
N ILE A 294 4.78 -10.52 -12.39
CA ILE A 294 3.78 -11.36 -11.72
C ILE A 294 2.75 -11.89 -12.72
N GLN A 295 2.33 -13.14 -12.47
CA GLN A 295 1.26 -13.80 -13.21
C GLN A 295 -0.03 -13.81 -12.39
N ALA A 296 -1.17 -14.02 -13.05
CA ALA A 296 -2.46 -14.12 -12.35
C ALA A 296 -2.44 -15.20 -11.25
N THR A 297 -1.78 -16.33 -11.52
CA THR A 297 -1.62 -17.47 -10.59
C THR A 297 -0.68 -17.20 -9.43
N ASP A 298 0.06 -16.09 -9.44
CA ASP A 298 0.84 -15.64 -8.28
C ASP A 298 -0.05 -14.93 -7.25
N LEU A 299 -1.19 -14.42 -7.68
CA LEU A 299 -2.08 -13.58 -6.88
C LEU A 299 -3.36 -14.29 -6.44
N ALA A 300 -3.96 -15.09 -7.33
CA ALA A 300 -5.14 -15.91 -7.06
C ALA A 300 -4.94 -17.31 -7.68
N ASP A 301 -5.69 -18.29 -7.21
CA ASP A 301 -5.49 -19.72 -7.53
C ASP A 301 -4.03 -20.14 -7.29
N ALA A 302 -3.39 -19.47 -6.35
CA ALA A 302 -1.97 -19.59 -6.08
C ALA A 302 -1.65 -20.99 -5.50
N GLY A 303 -0.50 -21.51 -5.89
CA GLY A 303 0.04 -22.72 -5.27
C GLY A 303 0.58 -22.47 -3.86
N ASN A 304 1.13 -23.49 -3.23
CA ASN A 304 1.70 -23.39 -1.88
C ASN A 304 3.05 -22.67 -1.84
N THR A 305 3.64 -22.35 -2.99
CA THR A 305 4.94 -21.69 -3.08
C THR A 305 4.74 -20.18 -3.21
N THR A 306 5.33 -19.42 -2.29
CA THR A 306 5.36 -17.96 -2.40
C THR A 306 6.25 -17.54 -3.57
N PRO A 307 5.77 -16.70 -4.51
CA PRO A 307 6.59 -16.14 -5.57
C PRO A 307 7.82 -15.41 -5.01
N ALA A 308 8.99 -15.63 -5.62
CA ALA A 308 10.26 -15.02 -5.19
C ALA A 308 10.26 -13.48 -5.31
N GLU A 309 9.32 -12.91 -6.04
CA GLU A 309 9.13 -11.45 -6.15
C GLU A 309 8.52 -10.84 -4.87
N PHE A 310 7.78 -11.62 -4.06
CA PHE A 310 7.10 -11.10 -2.87
C PHE A 310 8.06 -11.04 -1.68
N LEU A 311 8.36 -9.85 -1.20
CA LEU A 311 9.22 -9.61 -0.04
C LEU A 311 8.44 -9.60 1.27
N LEU A 312 7.21 -9.11 1.23
CA LEU A 312 6.25 -9.19 2.34
C LEU A 312 4.85 -9.41 1.77
N ARG A 313 4.11 -10.36 2.32
CA ARG A 313 2.78 -10.69 1.83
C ARG A 313 1.80 -11.08 2.93
N LYS A 314 0.53 -10.94 2.64
CA LYS A 314 -0.56 -11.63 3.34
C LYS A 314 -1.11 -12.77 2.49
N PHE A 315 -1.75 -13.70 3.15
CA PHE A 315 -2.32 -14.89 2.56
C PHE A 315 -3.76 -15.06 3.04
N SER A 316 -4.66 -15.47 2.14
CA SER A 316 -6.01 -15.90 2.49
C SER A 316 -6.46 -17.05 1.60
N ASN A 317 -7.25 -17.96 2.16
CA ASN A 317 -7.94 -19.02 1.40
C ASN A 317 -9.45 -18.80 1.53
N ALA A 318 -9.99 -18.01 0.62
CA ALA A 318 -11.38 -17.54 0.66
C ALA A 318 -11.88 -17.22 -0.75
N ARG A 319 -13.16 -16.85 -0.86
CA ARG A 319 -13.81 -16.35 -2.08
C ARG A 319 -14.45 -14.97 -1.88
N ASN A 320 -13.96 -14.24 -0.88
CA ASN A 320 -14.54 -12.94 -0.54
C ASN A 320 -14.27 -11.89 -1.61
N MET A 321 -13.10 -11.94 -2.25
CA MET A 321 -12.76 -11.01 -3.33
C MET A 321 -13.64 -11.25 -4.56
N GLU A 322 -13.88 -12.49 -4.92
CA GLU A 322 -14.78 -12.88 -6.02
C GLU A 322 -16.22 -12.43 -5.74
N ASN A 323 -16.72 -12.66 -4.51
CA ASN A 323 -18.04 -12.13 -4.10
C ASN A 323 -18.16 -10.62 -4.31
N ARG A 324 -17.06 -9.88 -4.12
CA ARG A 324 -17.05 -8.41 -4.24
C ARG A 324 -16.83 -7.94 -5.67
N HIS A 325 -16.01 -8.66 -6.47
CA HIS A 325 -15.50 -8.11 -7.72
C HIS A 325 -15.85 -8.89 -8.99
N PHE A 326 -16.34 -10.14 -8.90
CA PHE A 326 -16.85 -10.85 -10.07
C PHE A 326 -18.01 -10.10 -10.73
N PRO A 327 -18.19 -10.25 -12.06
CA PRO A 327 -19.41 -9.79 -12.72
C PRO A 327 -20.67 -10.40 -12.07
N PRO A 328 -21.80 -9.67 -12.04
CA PRO A 328 -23.06 -10.19 -11.49
C PRO A 328 -23.56 -11.45 -12.19
N TYR A 329 -23.22 -11.66 -13.46
CA TYR A 329 -23.52 -12.90 -14.16
C TYR A 329 -22.89 -14.13 -13.48
N TYR A 330 -21.73 -13.97 -12.85
CA TYR A 330 -21.05 -14.98 -12.04
C TYR A 330 -21.25 -14.77 -10.54
N LEU A 331 -22.36 -14.16 -10.14
CA LEU A 331 -22.83 -13.96 -8.75
C LEU A 331 -21.97 -13.00 -7.92
N GLY A 332 -21.07 -12.24 -8.53
CA GLY A 332 -20.33 -11.18 -7.85
C GLY A 332 -21.07 -9.83 -7.86
N LYS A 333 -20.41 -8.78 -7.40
CA LYS A 333 -21.00 -7.43 -7.21
C LYS A 333 -20.29 -6.34 -8.03
N ALA A 334 -19.21 -6.67 -8.73
CA ALA A 334 -18.39 -5.73 -9.51
C ALA A 334 -18.06 -4.42 -8.76
N ASN A 335 -17.70 -4.50 -7.46
CA ASN A 335 -17.52 -3.33 -6.60
C ASN A 335 -16.49 -2.33 -7.16
N THR A 336 -15.33 -2.82 -7.62
CA THR A 336 -14.30 -2.00 -8.26
C THR A 336 -14.16 -2.43 -9.70
N THR A 337 -14.23 -1.48 -10.63
CA THR A 337 -14.11 -1.73 -12.07
C THR A 337 -13.08 -0.79 -12.69
N PRO A 338 -12.15 -1.30 -13.54
CA PRO A 338 -11.14 -0.48 -14.22
C PRO A 338 -11.77 0.65 -15.03
N SER A 339 -11.10 1.80 -15.09
CA SER A 339 -11.51 2.93 -15.93
C SER A 339 -10.94 2.83 -17.36
N GLN A 340 -11.52 3.56 -18.29
CA GLN A 340 -10.93 3.78 -19.61
C GLN A 340 -9.58 4.52 -19.50
N ASN A 341 -9.42 5.41 -18.52
CA ASN A 341 -8.16 6.11 -18.28
C ASN A 341 -6.99 5.14 -17.99
N LEU A 342 -7.25 4.06 -17.24
CA LEU A 342 -6.26 3.01 -17.03
C LEU A 342 -6.04 2.19 -18.31
N VAL A 343 -7.11 1.85 -19.04
CA VAL A 343 -7.00 1.09 -20.29
C VAL A 343 -6.17 1.86 -21.33
N ASP A 344 -6.36 3.17 -21.44
CA ASP A 344 -5.58 4.03 -22.34
C ASP A 344 -4.10 4.14 -21.95
N ALA A 345 -3.80 4.02 -20.64
CA ALA A 345 -2.44 4.13 -20.11
C ALA A 345 -1.54 2.93 -20.49
N PHE A 346 -2.12 1.76 -20.79
CA PHE A 346 -1.35 0.62 -21.27
C PHE A 346 -0.87 0.86 -22.70
N PRO A 347 0.43 0.72 -22.98
CA PRO A 347 0.95 0.85 -24.35
C PRO A 347 0.57 -0.36 -25.23
N MET A 348 0.92 -0.27 -26.49
CA MET A 348 0.92 -1.41 -27.40
C MET A 348 2.12 -2.34 -27.10
N ALA A 349 2.07 -3.57 -27.60
CA ALA A 349 3.14 -4.58 -27.40
C ALA A 349 4.50 -4.15 -27.95
N ASN A 350 4.54 -3.17 -28.85
CA ASN A 350 5.78 -2.54 -29.32
C ASN A 350 6.26 -1.40 -28.40
N GLY A 351 5.56 -1.16 -27.29
CA GLY A 351 5.94 -0.20 -26.26
C GLY A 351 5.52 1.26 -26.51
N TYR A 352 4.91 1.58 -27.63
CA TYR A 352 4.41 2.92 -27.91
C TYR A 352 3.04 3.14 -27.28
N PRO A 353 2.76 4.32 -26.68
CA PRO A 353 1.42 4.70 -26.25
C PRO A 353 0.42 4.67 -27.40
N ILE A 354 -0.85 4.38 -27.10
CA ILE A 354 -1.91 4.24 -28.14
C ILE A 354 -2.11 5.49 -29.00
N ASN A 355 -1.76 6.66 -28.48
CA ASN A 355 -1.86 7.94 -29.19
C ASN A 355 -0.59 8.30 -29.99
N ASP A 356 0.49 7.54 -29.90
CA ASP A 356 1.68 7.73 -30.74
C ASP A 356 1.43 7.11 -32.12
N PRO A 357 1.72 7.82 -33.22
CA PRO A 357 1.52 7.30 -34.59
C PRO A 357 2.26 5.99 -34.89
N ALA A 358 3.39 5.73 -34.18
CA ALA A 358 4.16 4.51 -34.35
C ALA A 358 3.61 3.31 -33.57
N SER A 359 2.56 3.51 -32.76
CA SER A 359 1.97 2.47 -31.92
C SER A 359 1.29 1.36 -32.72
N GLY A 360 0.74 1.67 -33.89
CA GLY A 360 -0.09 0.76 -34.66
C GLY A 360 -1.46 0.47 -34.02
N TYR A 361 -1.91 1.30 -33.08
CA TYR A 361 -3.19 1.15 -32.42
C TYR A 361 -4.36 1.28 -33.41
N ASP A 362 -5.30 0.32 -33.32
CA ASP A 362 -6.53 0.33 -34.10
C ASP A 362 -7.76 0.55 -33.21
N PRO A 363 -8.45 1.70 -33.29
CA PRO A 363 -9.64 1.97 -32.49
C PRO A 363 -10.80 0.99 -32.74
N SER A 364 -10.82 0.29 -33.88
CA SER A 364 -11.83 -0.73 -34.20
C SER A 364 -11.54 -2.06 -33.47
N ASN A 365 -10.29 -2.26 -33.05
CA ASN A 365 -9.83 -3.45 -32.31
C ASN A 365 -8.98 -3.04 -31.10
N PRO A 366 -9.56 -2.27 -30.16
CA PRO A 366 -8.79 -1.50 -29.16
C PRO A 366 -8.03 -2.38 -28.15
N TYR A 367 -8.30 -3.66 -28.10
CA TYR A 367 -7.78 -4.59 -27.11
C TYR A 367 -6.74 -5.58 -27.65
N VAL A 368 -6.45 -5.51 -28.95
CA VAL A 368 -5.49 -6.43 -29.61
C VAL A 368 -4.08 -5.85 -29.54
N GLY A 369 -3.08 -6.69 -29.26
CA GLY A 369 -1.67 -6.30 -29.33
C GLY A 369 -1.24 -5.30 -28.24
N ARG A 370 -1.84 -5.38 -27.05
CA ARG A 370 -1.52 -4.52 -25.91
C ARG A 370 -0.41 -5.12 -25.05
N ASP A 371 0.17 -4.31 -24.20
CA ASP A 371 1.02 -4.72 -23.09
C ASP A 371 0.40 -5.88 -22.28
N ASN A 372 1.18 -6.88 -21.88
CA ASN A 372 0.69 -8.06 -21.16
C ASN A 372 -0.02 -7.71 -19.85
N ARG A 373 0.40 -6.64 -19.20
CA ARG A 373 -0.23 -6.15 -17.95
C ARG A 373 -1.66 -5.69 -18.14
N PHE A 374 -2.05 -5.28 -19.36
CA PHE A 374 -3.44 -4.99 -19.69
C PHE A 374 -4.32 -6.23 -19.44
N TYR A 375 -3.94 -7.37 -19.99
CA TYR A 375 -4.71 -8.61 -19.87
C TYR A 375 -4.65 -9.21 -18.45
N LEU A 376 -3.60 -8.91 -17.68
CA LEU A 376 -3.52 -9.28 -16.27
C LEU A 376 -4.54 -8.51 -15.42
N ASN A 377 -4.80 -7.24 -15.75
CA ASN A 377 -5.57 -6.34 -14.92
C ASN A 377 -7.05 -6.21 -15.31
N VAL A 378 -7.38 -6.39 -16.61
CA VAL A 378 -8.65 -5.95 -17.19
C VAL A 378 -9.33 -7.03 -18.02
N TYR A 379 -10.58 -7.33 -17.73
CA TYR A 379 -11.49 -7.98 -18.65
C TYR A 379 -12.30 -6.92 -19.42
N HIS A 380 -12.31 -7.05 -20.74
CA HIS A 380 -12.97 -6.15 -21.68
C HIS A 380 -14.08 -6.86 -22.47
N HIS A 381 -14.88 -6.12 -23.24
CA HIS A 381 -15.85 -6.72 -24.17
C HIS A 381 -15.19 -7.75 -25.09
N GLY A 382 -15.79 -8.92 -25.20
CA GLY A 382 -15.28 -10.04 -26.02
C GLY A 382 -14.21 -10.91 -25.35
N ALA A 383 -13.60 -10.48 -24.23
CA ALA A 383 -12.67 -11.33 -23.49
C ALA A 383 -13.40 -12.47 -22.80
N THR A 384 -12.85 -13.69 -22.80
CA THR A 384 -13.39 -14.82 -22.04
C THR A 384 -13.15 -14.58 -20.55
N TYR A 385 -14.22 -14.57 -19.76
CA TYR A 385 -14.12 -14.44 -18.31
C TYR A 385 -13.79 -15.79 -17.67
N GLY A 386 -12.75 -15.82 -16.84
CA GLY A 386 -12.28 -17.07 -16.23
C GLY A 386 -11.56 -17.98 -17.23
N ASN A 387 -11.53 -19.28 -16.94
CA ASN A 387 -10.84 -20.29 -17.76
C ASN A 387 -11.73 -20.83 -18.90
N THR A 388 -13.02 -21.01 -18.62
CA THR A 388 -14.01 -21.64 -19.52
C THR A 388 -15.27 -20.82 -19.66
N GLY A 389 -15.31 -19.64 -19.06
CA GLY A 389 -16.47 -18.76 -19.03
C GLY A 389 -16.87 -18.19 -20.39
N LEU A 390 -18.06 -17.61 -20.44
CA LEU A 390 -18.56 -16.99 -21.65
C LEU A 390 -17.85 -15.64 -21.90
N PRO A 391 -17.74 -15.19 -23.16
CA PRO A 391 -17.23 -13.87 -23.46
C PRO A 391 -18.00 -12.77 -22.70
N VAL A 392 -17.26 -11.79 -22.18
CA VAL A 392 -17.82 -10.60 -21.57
C VAL A 392 -18.64 -9.83 -22.61
N ASN A 393 -19.88 -9.50 -22.28
CA ASN A 393 -20.78 -8.76 -23.16
C ASN A 393 -21.38 -7.55 -22.43
N VAL A 394 -20.76 -6.38 -22.64
CA VAL A 394 -21.16 -5.10 -22.04
C VAL A 394 -22.05 -4.24 -22.96
N MET A 395 -22.39 -4.73 -24.17
CA MET A 395 -23.38 -4.05 -25.00
C MET A 395 -24.72 -3.93 -24.29
N ALA A 396 -25.50 -2.93 -24.62
CA ALA A 396 -26.83 -2.75 -24.05
C ALA A 396 -27.67 -4.04 -24.14
N GLY A 397 -28.17 -4.51 -22.99
CA GLY A 397 -28.88 -5.79 -22.88
C GLY A 397 -28.01 -7.04 -22.81
N GLY A 398 -26.68 -6.91 -22.96
CA GLY A 398 -25.74 -8.01 -22.76
C GLY A 398 -25.65 -8.43 -21.29
N LYS A 399 -25.28 -9.68 -21.03
CA LYS A 399 -25.27 -10.30 -19.69
C LYS A 399 -24.42 -9.55 -18.65
N ASP A 400 -23.39 -8.81 -19.10
CA ASP A 400 -22.45 -8.07 -18.26
C ASP A 400 -22.66 -6.56 -18.36
N SER A 401 -23.76 -6.09 -18.96
CA SER A 401 -24.05 -4.66 -19.12
C SER A 401 -24.83 -4.10 -17.93
N TYR A 402 -24.57 -2.83 -17.62
CA TYR A 402 -25.31 -2.08 -16.60
C TYR A 402 -26.83 -1.97 -16.94
N THR A 403 -27.19 -1.99 -18.22
CA THR A 403 -28.59 -1.98 -18.66
C THR A 403 -29.31 -3.31 -18.43
N TYR A 404 -28.58 -4.41 -18.30
CA TYR A 404 -29.14 -5.73 -17.97
C TYR A 404 -29.17 -5.95 -16.46
N ASN A 405 -28.14 -5.53 -15.74
CA ASN A 405 -28.04 -5.66 -14.29
C ASN A 405 -27.39 -4.40 -13.69
N ALA A 406 -28.12 -3.68 -12.84
CA ALA A 406 -27.68 -2.43 -12.22
C ALA A 406 -26.44 -2.59 -11.30
N ASN A 407 -26.06 -3.80 -10.92
CA ASN A 407 -24.80 -4.09 -10.21
C ASN A 407 -23.63 -4.40 -11.15
N ALA A 408 -23.85 -4.40 -12.47
CA ALA A 408 -22.77 -4.61 -13.43
C ALA A 408 -21.87 -3.36 -13.54
N SER A 409 -20.71 -3.54 -14.21
CA SER A 409 -19.74 -2.46 -14.39
C SER A 409 -20.34 -1.22 -15.02
N VAL A 410 -20.14 -0.07 -14.41
CA VAL A 410 -20.48 1.24 -14.97
C VAL A 410 -19.44 1.70 -15.99
N SER A 411 -18.20 1.20 -15.90
CA SER A 411 -17.12 1.57 -16.83
C SER A 411 -17.07 0.71 -18.10
N GLY A 412 -17.79 -0.41 -18.15
CA GLY A 412 -17.73 -1.38 -19.26
C GLY A 412 -16.51 -2.32 -19.19
N TYR A 413 -15.76 -2.29 -18.09
CA TYR A 413 -14.61 -3.18 -17.82
C TYR A 413 -14.83 -3.93 -16.52
N TYR A 414 -14.15 -5.07 -16.38
CA TYR A 414 -14.13 -5.84 -15.14
C TYR A 414 -12.71 -6.08 -14.65
N LEU A 415 -12.54 -6.18 -13.35
CA LEU A 415 -11.25 -6.48 -12.73
C LEU A 415 -10.85 -7.93 -13.06
N ALA A 416 -9.58 -8.14 -13.40
CA ALA A 416 -8.99 -9.46 -13.60
C ALA A 416 -7.95 -9.80 -12.54
N LYS A 417 -7.14 -8.82 -12.12
CA LYS A 417 -6.07 -9.00 -11.13
C LYS A 417 -6.63 -9.38 -9.77
N PHE A 418 -5.96 -10.26 -9.06
CA PHE A 418 -6.33 -10.81 -7.75
C PHE A 418 -7.56 -11.74 -7.72
N LEU A 419 -8.19 -12.01 -8.84
CA LEU A 419 -9.40 -12.84 -8.89
C LEU A 419 -9.09 -14.22 -9.47
N SER A 420 -9.76 -15.23 -8.90
CA SER A 420 -9.71 -16.60 -9.39
C SER A 420 -10.14 -16.71 -10.85
N LYS A 421 -9.52 -17.61 -11.58
CA LYS A 421 -9.94 -17.97 -12.94
C LYS A 421 -11.07 -19.00 -12.96
N ASN A 422 -11.48 -19.51 -11.80
CA ASN A 422 -12.65 -20.37 -11.68
C ASN A 422 -13.93 -19.51 -11.61
N GLU A 423 -14.53 -19.20 -12.75
CA GLU A 423 -15.72 -18.37 -12.89
C GLU A 423 -16.96 -18.96 -12.18
N LEU A 424 -16.95 -20.26 -11.86
CA LEU A 424 -18.06 -20.96 -11.20
C LEU A 424 -17.89 -21.04 -9.67
N MET A 425 -16.83 -20.49 -9.09
CA MET A 425 -16.54 -20.67 -7.67
C MET A 425 -17.59 -20.08 -6.71
N LEU A 426 -18.44 -19.18 -7.17
CA LEU A 426 -19.57 -18.63 -6.41
C LEU A 426 -20.88 -19.38 -6.64
N ASP A 427 -20.94 -20.27 -7.64
CA ASP A 427 -22.13 -21.10 -7.86
C ASP A 427 -22.37 -22.01 -6.65
N PRO A 428 -23.55 -21.99 -6.04
CA PRO A 428 -23.84 -22.82 -4.87
C PRO A 428 -23.61 -24.32 -5.08
N MET A 429 -23.70 -24.81 -6.33
CA MET A 429 -23.47 -26.21 -6.69
C MET A 429 -21.99 -26.56 -6.90
N ALA A 430 -21.12 -25.55 -7.09
CA ALA A 430 -19.69 -25.71 -7.37
C ALA A 430 -18.80 -24.83 -6.48
N ALA A 431 -19.34 -24.35 -5.36
CA ALA A 431 -18.68 -23.36 -4.51
C ALA A 431 -17.34 -23.87 -3.97
N THR A 432 -16.29 -23.09 -4.23
CA THR A 432 -14.92 -23.35 -3.77
C THR A 432 -14.28 -22.09 -3.18
N ASN A 433 -13.13 -22.25 -2.52
CA ASN A 433 -12.27 -21.13 -2.15
C ASN A 433 -11.06 -21.11 -3.07
N SER A 434 -10.45 -19.93 -3.21
CA SER A 434 -9.17 -19.74 -3.88
C SER A 434 -8.12 -19.25 -2.89
N GLN A 435 -6.90 -19.68 -3.11
CA GLN A 435 -5.73 -19.18 -2.37
C GLN A 435 -5.26 -17.89 -3.01
N HIS A 436 -5.27 -16.81 -2.20
CA HIS A 436 -4.83 -15.48 -2.62
C HIS A 436 -3.58 -15.07 -1.87
N TYR A 437 -2.66 -14.43 -2.60
CA TYR A 437 -1.58 -13.66 -2.01
C TYR A 437 -1.82 -12.16 -2.26
N TYR A 438 -1.66 -11.39 -1.20
CA TYR A 438 -1.59 -9.93 -1.28
C TYR A 438 -0.16 -9.49 -0.98
N PRO A 439 0.64 -9.09 -1.99
CA PRO A 439 1.96 -8.52 -1.78
C PRO A 439 1.82 -7.14 -1.15
N LEU A 440 2.35 -6.97 0.06
CA LEU A 440 2.45 -5.68 0.74
C LEU A 440 3.70 -4.93 0.27
N ILE A 441 4.75 -5.68 -0.06
CA ILE A 441 6.00 -5.19 -0.63
C ILE A 441 6.53 -6.25 -1.60
N ARG A 442 6.90 -5.84 -2.80
CA ARG A 442 7.49 -6.71 -3.81
C ARG A 442 8.68 -6.06 -4.52
N LYS A 443 9.51 -6.87 -5.17
CA LYS A 443 10.77 -6.43 -5.81
C LYS A 443 10.54 -5.35 -6.87
N ALA A 444 9.52 -5.50 -7.73
CA ALA A 444 9.22 -4.51 -8.76
C ALA A 444 9.04 -3.10 -8.20
N GLU A 445 8.46 -2.96 -7.01
CA GLU A 445 8.34 -1.66 -6.34
C GLU A 445 9.70 -1.06 -6.02
N VAL A 446 10.65 -1.86 -5.51
CA VAL A 446 12.01 -1.39 -5.16
C VAL A 446 12.76 -0.94 -6.42
N PHE A 447 12.64 -1.70 -7.50
CA PHE A 447 13.19 -1.30 -8.79
C PHE A 447 12.57 0.01 -9.31
N LEU A 448 11.26 0.17 -9.20
CA LEU A 448 10.57 1.42 -9.58
C LEU A 448 10.95 2.59 -8.68
N ASN A 449 11.13 2.36 -7.38
CA ASN A 449 11.64 3.38 -6.46
C ASN A 449 13.02 3.85 -6.88
N PHE A 450 13.91 2.91 -7.24
CA PHE A 450 15.22 3.22 -7.76
C PHE A 450 15.12 4.01 -9.08
N ALA A 451 14.33 3.54 -10.05
CA ALA A 451 14.23 4.18 -11.35
C ALA A 451 13.76 5.64 -11.25
N GLU A 452 12.74 5.89 -10.43
CA GLU A 452 12.23 7.25 -10.21
C GLU A 452 13.30 8.13 -9.57
N ALA A 453 13.92 7.67 -8.49
CA ALA A 453 14.92 8.43 -7.77
C ALA A 453 16.20 8.65 -8.61
N ALA A 454 16.65 7.64 -9.35
CA ALA A 454 17.83 7.74 -10.23
C ALA A 454 17.59 8.70 -11.39
N ASN A 455 16.38 8.69 -11.99
CA ASN A 455 16.06 9.67 -13.03
C ASN A 455 16.08 11.09 -12.48
N GLU A 456 15.52 11.31 -11.29
CA GLU A 456 15.51 12.64 -10.67
C GLU A 456 16.93 13.11 -10.30
N ALA A 457 17.79 12.21 -9.83
CA ALA A 457 19.15 12.53 -9.44
C ALA A 457 20.10 12.69 -10.64
N TRP A 458 20.05 11.77 -11.62
CA TRP A 458 21.09 11.64 -12.63
C TRP A 458 20.59 11.62 -14.07
N GLY A 459 19.26 11.71 -14.27
CA GLY A 459 18.63 11.59 -15.60
C GLY A 459 18.50 10.13 -16.07
N PRO A 460 17.90 9.91 -17.26
CA PRO A 460 17.49 8.57 -17.71
C PRO A 460 18.59 7.54 -17.74
N LYS A 461 19.74 7.88 -18.32
CA LYS A 461 20.89 6.99 -18.54
C LYS A 461 22.06 7.25 -17.56
N GLY A 462 21.92 8.25 -16.66
CA GLY A 462 22.90 8.54 -15.63
C GLY A 462 22.91 7.47 -14.52
N LYS A 463 24.07 7.29 -13.89
CA LYS A 463 24.29 6.37 -12.78
C LYS A 463 25.00 7.08 -11.63
N GLY A 464 24.54 6.84 -10.42
CA GLY A 464 25.28 7.20 -9.22
C GLY A 464 26.54 6.37 -9.06
N ALA A 465 27.52 6.91 -8.34
CA ALA A 465 28.75 6.19 -8.05
C ALA A 465 28.46 4.89 -7.28
N GLY A 466 28.82 3.75 -7.85
CA GLY A 466 28.59 2.43 -7.27
C GLY A 466 27.22 1.82 -7.59
N CYS A 467 26.28 2.56 -8.18
CA CYS A 467 24.98 2.00 -8.54
C CYS A 467 25.07 1.04 -9.74
N THR A 468 24.33 -0.05 -9.63
CA THR A 468 24.34 -1.14 -10.64
C THR A 468 23.63 -0.71 -11.92
N TYR A 469 22.49 -0.05 -11.80
CA TYR A 469 21.59 0.29 -12.90
C TYR A 469 21.50 1.80 -13.16
N SER A 470 20.99 2.17 -14.32
CA SER A 470 20.37 3.48 -14.57
C SER A 470 18.86 3.37 -14.47
N ALA A 471 18.16 4.49 -14.46
CA ALA A 471 16.69 4.50 -14.56
C ALA A 471 16.20 3.80 -15.84
N TYR A 472 16.89 4.03 -16.96
CA TYR A 472 16.65 3.39 -18.25
C TYR A 472 16.76 1.86 -18.16
N ASP A 473 17.85 1.34 -17.56
CA ASP A 473 18.07 -0.10 -17.43
C ASP A 473 16.90 -0.77 -16.70
N VAL A 474 16.45 -0.17 -15.59
CA VAL A 474 15.36 -0.70 -14.78
C VAL A 474 14.02 -0.66 -15.52
N ILE A 475 13.67 0.45 -16.17
CA ILE A 475 12.42 0.54 -16.92
C ILE A 475 12.41 -0.45 -18.08
N LYS A 476 13.54 -0.64 -18.76
CA LYS A 476 13.71 -1.68 -19.78
C LYS A 476 13.39 -3.07 -19.21
N MET A 477 14.00 -3.44 -18.07
CA MET A 477 13.76 -4.74 -17.41
C MET A 477 12.29 -4.96 -17.07
N ILE A 478 11.60 -3.95 -16.51
CA ILE A 478 10.18 -4.04 -16.16
C ILE A 478 9.32 -4.21 -17.40
N ARG A 479 9.56 -3.44 -18.44
CA ARG A 479 8.83 -3.53 -19.71
C ARG A 479 9.01 -4.90 -20.37
N GLU A 480 10.21 -5.45 -20.36
CA GLU A 480 10.50 -6.79 -20.88
C GLU A 480 9.81 -7.89 -20.06
N ALA A 481 9.98 -7.88 -18.74
CA ALA A 481 9.52 -8.95 -17.86
C ALA A 481 7.99 -8.95 -17.66
N SER A 482 7.41 -7.80 -17.35
CA SER A 482 5.97 -7.67 -17.04
C SER A 482 5.13 -7.31 -18.26
N GLY A 483 5.61 -6.36 -19.06
CA GLY A 483 4.90 -5.87 -20.25
C GLY A 483 5.00 -6.79 -21.46
N GLY A 484 6.03 -7.65 -21.50
CA GLY A 484 6.35 -8.44 -22.70
C GLY A 484 6.93 -7.61 -23.85
N ILE A 485 7.35 -6.37 -23.57
CA ILE A 485 7.81 -5.38 -24.54
C ILE A 485 9.31 -5.56 -24.77
N GLN A 486 9.70 -6.05 -25.93
CA GLN A 486 11.09 -6.26 -26.31
C GLN A 486 11.68 -5.09 -27.11
N ASP A 487 10.82 -4.29 -27.76
CA ASP A 487 11.25 -3.14 -28.54
C ASP A 487 11.60 -1.96 -27.62
N THR A 488 12.77 -1.39 -27.83
CA THR A 488 13.27 -0.23 -27.07
C THR A 488 13.05 1.11 -27.79
N GLY A 489 12.48 1.13 -28.98
CA GLY A 489 12.39 2.34 -29.81
C GLY A 489 11.70 3.50 -29.10
N TYR A 490 10.57 3.25 -28.43
CA TYR A 490 9.90 4.28 -27.64
C TYR A 490 10.70 4.67 -26.38
N LEU A 491 11.29 3.69 -25.70
CA LEU A 491 12.10 3.93 -24.50
C LEU A 491 13.33 4.79 -24.80
N ASP A 492 14.02 4.49 -25.93
CA ASP A 492 15.16 5.28 -26.40
C ASP A 492 14.75 6.71 -26.74
N LYS A 493 13.65 6.87 -27.51
CA LYS A 493 13.09 8.19 -27.86
C LYS A 493 12.85 9.04 -26.61
N VAL A 494 12.15 8.50 -25.62
CA VAL A 494 11.82 9.24 -24.38
C VAL A 494 13.06 9.54 -23.54
N ALA A 495 14.04 8.63 -23.52
CA ALA A 495 15.32 8.86 -22.82
C ALA A 495 16.14 10.00 -23.48
N GLU A 496 16.05 10.17 -24.80
CA GLU A 496 16.69 11.26 -25.55
C GLU A 496 15.98 12.62 -25.32
N GLU A 497 14.67 12.60 -25.10
CA GLU A 497 13.87 13.79 -24.72
C GLU A 497 14.24 14.31 -23.30
N GLY A 498 14.87 13.47 -22.47
CA GLY A 498 15.48 13.86 -21.22
C GLY A 498 14.65 13.53 -19.97
N LYS A 499 15.07 14.11 -18.86
CA LYS A 499 14.63 13.77 -17.50
C LYS A 499 13.11 13.90 -17.30
N ASP A 500 12.49 14.96 -17.80
CA ASP A 500 11.06 15.25 -17.55
C ASP A 500 10.14 14.31 -18.33
N ALA A 501 10.48 14.04 -19.59
CA ALA A 501 9.79 13.05 -20.41
C ALA A 501 9.93 11.65 -19.79
N PHE A 502 11.13 11.30 -19.34
CA PHE A 502 11.40 10.01 -18.73
C PHE A 502 10.72 9.85 -17.37
N ARG A 503 10.58 10.92 -16.57
CA ARG A 503 9.75 10.95 -15.36
C ARG A 503 8.31 10.55 -15.65
N THR A 504 7.72 11.13 -16.70
CA THR A 504 6.36 10.79 -17.13
C THR A 504 6.22 9.32 -17.47
N LEU A 505 7.21 8.77 -18.18
CA LEU A 505 7.23 7.35 -18.50
C LEU A 505 7.33 6.49 -17.24
N ILE A 506 8.25 6.79 -16.31
CA ILE A 506 8.42 6.06 -15.05
C ILE A 506 7.11 6.06 -14.24
N GLN A 507 6.46 7.22 -14.12
CA GLN A 507 5.20 7.33 -13.40
C GLN A 507 4.09 6.49 -14.02
N ASN A 508 4.05 6.39 -15.35
CA ASN A 508 3.14 5.50 -16.03
C ASN A 508 3.52 4.02 -15.83
N GLU A 509 4.78 3.66 -15.96
CA GLU A 509 5.25 2.27 -15.72
C GLU A 509 4.94 1.82 -14.28
N ARG A 510 5.12 2.71 -13.28
CA ARG A 510 4.73 2.46 -11.91
C ARG A 510 3.22 2.28 -11.75
N ARG A 511 2.42 3.13 -12.42
CA ARG A 511 0.96 3.02 -12.47
C ARG A 511 0.51 1.66 -12.99
N LEU A 512 1.08 1.21 -14.10
CA LEU A 512 0.70 -0.05 -14.76
C LEU A 512 1.14 -1.28 -13.97
N GLU A 513 2.38 -1.26 -13.48
CA GLU A 513 2.98 -2.37 -12.74
C GLU A 513 2.29 -2.61 -11.40
N LEU A 514 2.02 -1.54 -10.66
CA LEU A 514 1.43 -1.59 -9.32
C LEU A 514 -0.09 -1.32 -9.31
N ALA A 515 -0.76 -1.41 -10.47
CA ALA A 515 -2.21 -1.24 -10.56
C ALA A 515 -2.94 -2.18 -9.60
N PHE A 516 -3.93 -1.68 -8.88
CA PHE A 516 -4.72 -2.38 -7.86
C PHE A 516 -3.91 -2.90 -6.64
N GLU A 517 -2.69 -2.38 -6.43
CA GLU A 517 -1.91 -2.62 -5.21
C GLU A 517 -1.93 -1.41 -4.26
N ASN A 518 -2.87 -0.50 -4.45
CA ASN A 518 -3.14 0.69 -3.64
C ASN A 518 -2.01 1.75 -3.64
N HIS A 519 -1.12 1.73 -4.65
CA HIS A 519 -0.05 2.72 -4.78
C HIS A 519 -0.52 4.02 -5.45
N ARG A 520 -1.38 3.93 -6.49
CA ARG A 520 -1.74 5.09 -7.35
C ARG A 520 -2.29 6.28 -6.57
N TRP A 521 -3.12 6.06 -5.56
CA TRP A 521 -3.66 7.12 -4.69
C TRP A 521 -2.58 7.99 -4.08
N TYR A 522 -1.54 7.35 -3.55
CA TYR A 522 -0.41 8.04 -2.91
C TYR A 522 0.56 8.60 -3.94
N ASP A 523 0.77 7.92 -5.07
CA ASP A 523 1.65 8.41 -6.13
C ASP A 523 1.12 9.71 -6.75
N LEU A 524 -0.18 9.82 -6.99
CA LEU A 524 -0.80 11.07 -7.44
C LEU A 524 -0.52 12.23 -6.47
N ARG A 525 -0.60 11.97 -5.18
CA ARG A 525 -0.43 12.98 -4.13
C ARG A 525 1.03 13.34 -3.89
N ARG A 526 1.89 12.34 -3.70
CA ARG A 526 3.31 12.61 -3.43
C ARG A 526 4.03 13.29 -4.59
N CYS A 527 3.60 13.02 -5.82
CA CYS A 527 4.13 13.63 -7.03
C CYS A 527 3.38 14.89 -7.47
N LEU A 528 2.36 15.34 -6.73
CA LEU A 528 1.51 16.50 -7.04
C LEU A 528 0.87 16.40 -8.43
N LEU A 529 0.43 15.21 -8.83
CA LEU A 529 -0.25 14.98 -10.11
C LEU A 529 -1.73 15.41 -10.03
N PRO A 530 -2.40 15.66 -11.18
CA PRO A 530 -3.82 15.99 -11.21
C PRO A 530 -4.67 14.94 -10.49
N LEU A 531 -5.61 15.38 -9.66
CA LEU A 531 -6.50 14.53 -8.87
C LEU A 531 -7.93 14.50 -9.42
N ASP A 532 -8.31 15.48 -10.21
CA ASP A 532 -9.67 15.79 -10.66
C ASP A 532 -10.02 15.25 -12.05
N GLU A 533 -9.13 14.44 -12.64
CA GLU A 533 -9.40 13.84 -13.93
C GLU A 533 -10.65 12.95 -13.87
N PRO A 534 -11.71 13.23 -14.68
CA PRO A 534 -12.93 12.42 -14.70
C PRO A 534 -12.62 10.98 -15.12
N ALA A 535 -13.22 10.03 -14.43
CA ALA A 535 -13.10 8.63 -14.82
C ALA A 535 -14.01 8.34 -16.01
N ARG A 536 -13.41 7.81 -17.06
CA ARG A 536 -14.11 7.40 -18.29
C ARG A 536 -14.37 5.90 -18.31
N GLY A 537 -15.35 5.50 -19.09
CA GLY A 537 -15.66 4.12 -19.42
C GLY A 537 -15.80 3.94 -20.93
N VAL A 538 -16.22 2.74 -21.35
CA VAL A 538 -16.49 2.40 -22.73
C VAL A 538 -17.96 2.06 -22.93
N LYS A 539 -18.58 2.61 -23.97
CA LYS A 539 -19.87 2.16 -24.49
C LYS A 539 -19.64 1.38 -25.77
N VAL A 540 -20.05 0.14 -25.78
CA VAL A 540 -19.94 -0.76 -26.93
C VAL A 540 -21.28 -0.87 -27.61
N SER A 541 -21.33 -0.64 -28.90
CA SER A 541 -22.54 -0.70 -29.74
C SER A 541 -22.26 -1.28 -31.13
N ILE A 542 -23.32 -1.61 -31.85
CA ILE A 542 -23.22 -1.99 -33.26
C ILE A 542 -23.86 -0.86 -34.06
N GLU A 543 -23.07 -0.22 -34.93
CA GLU A 543 -23.52 0.84 -35.83
C GLU A 543 -23.30 0.40 -37.26
N ASN A 544 -24.36 0.40 -38.06
CA ASN A 544 -24.35 -0.09 -39.44
C ASN A 544 -23.75 -1.50 -39.61
N GLY A 545 -23.96 -2.38 -38.61
CA GLY A 545 -23.42 -3.74 -38.63
C GLY A 545 -21.97 -3.87 -38.19
N VAL A 546 -21.33 -2.77 -37.77
CA VAL A 546 -19.94 -2.74 -37.28
C VAL A 546 -19.92 -2.51 -35.79
N LEU A 547 -19.06 -3.24 -35.07
CA LEU A 547 -18.83 -3.05 -33.64
C LEU A 547 -18.06 -1.74 -33.43
N THR A 548 -18.57 -0.89 -32.55
CA THR A 548 -18.00 0.43 -32.26
C THR A 548 -17.76 0.60 -30.76
N TYR A 549 -16.72 1.37 -30.40
CA TYR A 549 -16.28 1.62 -29.04
C TYR A 549 -16.22 3.13 -28.78
N ASP A 550 -17.17 3.65 -28.00
CA ASP A 550 -17.11 5.04 -27.53
C ASP A 550 -16.40 5.07 -26.16
N THR A 551 -15.16 5.54 -26.16
CA THR A 551 -14.28 5.62 -24.99
C THR A 551 -14.30 6.99 -24.28
N SER A 552 -15.17 7.90 -24.75
CA SER A 552 -15.29 9.26 -24.19
C SER A 552 -16.29 9.39 -23.05
N VAL A 553 -17.01 8.32 -22.72
CA VAL A 553 -18.11 8.32 -21.74
C VAL A 553 -17.57 8.61 -20.35
N VAL A 554 -17.90 9.75 -19.75
CA VAL A 554 -17.62 10.05 -18.34
C VAL A 554 -18.56 9.23 -17.46
N VAL A 555 -18.01 8.42 -16.56
CA VAL A 555 -18.76 7.55 -15.65
C VAL A 555 -18.69 7.99 -14.20
N ALA A 556 -17.70 8.79 -13.84
CA ALA A 556 -17.60 9.41 -12.53
C ALA A 556 -16.75 10.69 -12.58
N GLU A 557 -17.27 11.75 -11.98
CA GLU A 557 -16.51 12.95 -11.69
C GLU A 557 -15.62 12.77 -10.44
N ARG A 558 -14.52 13.54 -10.36
CA ARG A 558 -13.60 13.58 -9.23
C ARG A 558 -13.64 14.97 -8.60
N LYS A 559 -14.14 15.10 -7.39
CA LYS A 559 -14.27 16.37 -6.69
C LYS A 559 -13.05 16.66 -5.80
N PHE A 560 -11.91 16.83 -6.44
CA PHE A 560 -10.65 17.20 -5.80
C PHE A 560 -10.21 18.59 -6.30
N ASP A 561 -11.00 19.59 -5.99
CA ASP A 561 -10.90 20.96 -6.50
C ASP A 561 -10.13 21.91 -5.58
N ASP A 562 -9.47 21.40 -4.54
CA ASP A 562 -8.73 22.17 -3.55
C ASP A 562 -7.37 21.52 -3.25
N ILE A 563 -6.34 22.33 -3.00
CA ILE A 563 -4.98 21.91 -2.66
C ILE A 563 -4.94 20.99 -1.42
N ARG A 564 -5.88 21.14 -0.49
CA ARG A 564 -5.96 20.28 0.71
C ARG A 564 -6.04 18.79 0.38
N TYR A 565 -6.60 18.41 -0.77
CA TYR A 565 -6.78 17.00 -1.15
C TYR A 565 -5.48 16.27 -1.50
N TYR A 566 -4.35 16.97 -1.59
CA TYR A 566 -3.04 16.32 -1.67
C TYR A 566 -2.57 15.77 -0.32
N TYR A 567 -3.15 16.25 0.79
CA TYR A 567 -2.84 15.81 2.15
C TYR A 567 -4.10 15.35 2.86
N SER A 568 -3.97 14.42 3.80
CA SER A 568 -5.09 14.06 4.67
C SER A 568 -5.22 15.03 5.84
N PRO A 569 -6.43 15.26 6.35
CA PRO A 569 -6.61 16.00 7.59
C PRO A 569 -6.05 15.21 8.77
N MET A 570 -5.53 15.91 9.76
CA MET A 570 -5.33 15.33 11.09
C MET A 570 -6.69 14.92 11.68
N PRO A 571 -6.76 13.89 12.54
CA PRO A 571 -8.02 13.51 13.16
C PRO A 571 -8.61 14.65 13.98
N TYR A 572 -9.83 15.04 13.65
CA TYR A 572 -10.52 16.18 14.27
C TYR A 572 -10.55 16.08 15.80
N ASP A 573 -10.97 14.92 16.33
CA ASP A 573 -11.07 14.71 17.78
C ASP A 573 -9.72 14.83 18.50
N GLU A 574 -8.64 14.42 17.85
CA GLU A 574 -7.29 14.56 18.41
C GLU A 574 -6.81 16.02 18.40
N CYS A 575 -7.13 16.78 17.36
CA CYS A 575 -6.85 18.22 17.32
C CYS A 575 -7.64 19.02 18.39
N ILE A 576 -8.88 18.60 18.70
CA ILE A 576 -9.67 19.20 19.80
C ILE A 576 -9.03 18.90 21.16
N LYS A 577 -8.58 17.67 21.38
CA LYS A 577 -7.91 17.26 22.62
C LYS A 577 -6.55 17.93 22.77
N ASN A 578 -5.83 18.09 21.66
CA ASN A 578 -4.47 18.63 21.62
C ASN A 578 -4.33 19.70 20.51
N PRO A 579 -4.51 20.98 20.86
CA PRO A 579 -4.36 22.09 19.90
C PRO A 579 -2.95 22.24 19.31
N GLY A 580 -1.95 21.56 19.86
CA GLY A 580 -0.59 21.50 19.31
C GLY A 580 -0.46 20.65 18.05
N LEU A 581 -1.48 19.85 17.72
CA LEU A 581 -1.55 19.05 16.48
C LEU A 581 -2.04 19.93 15.32
N ILE A 582 -1.12 20.75 14.78
CA ILE A 582 -1.41 21.62 13.62
C ILE A 582 -1.86 20.78 12.43
N ASN A 583 -2.96 21.17 11.76
CA ASN A 583 -3.50 20.46 10.62
C ASN A 583 -2.66 20.65 9.34
N ASN A 584 -2.87 19.82 8.35
CA ASN A 584 -2.30 19.98 7.03
C ASN A 584 -2.99 21.10 6.26
N LYS A 585 -2.32 21.62 5.23
CA LYS A 585 -2.73 22.75 4.40
C LYS A 585 -4.18 22.67 3.93
N GLY A 586 -4.92 23.76 4.17
CA GLY A 586 -6.33 23.88 3.77
C GLY A 586 -7.34 23.11 4.64
N TRP A 587 -6.91 22.28 5.58
CA TRP A 587 -7.78 21.62 6.55
C TRP A 587 -7.93 22.46 7.83
N LYS A 588 -9.17 22.60 8.30
CA LYS A 588 -9.51 23.37 9.52
C LYS A 588 -9.98 22.44 10.62
#